data_276919937b02ab3a8f30ee486e4a7914
#
_entry.id   276919937b02ab3a8f30ee486e4a7914
#
_cell.length_a   1.000
_cell.length_b   1.000
_cell.length_c   1.000
_cell.angle_alpha   90.00
_cell.angle_beta   90.00
_cell.angle_gamma   90.00
#
_symmetry.space_group_name_H-M   'P 1'
#
loop_
_entity.id
_entity.type
_entity.pdbx_description
1 polymer ?
#
loop_
_entity_poly.entity_id
_entity_poly.type
_entity_poly.pdbx_seq_one_letter_code
_entity_poly.pdbx_strand_id
1 'polypeptide(L)'
;AKRLYLLTNELGVKEIVEMEQEDLISLQKFRQKLESLGNFIWKASEKELIKLKSFLYEKTETAAQIKQLGWNKKGFFAFGNGIFDGRQFHEVNEYGIVHLGEKGNFYLPALSRIYKENTDYFRFERQFVHFNFSMISLRDFTRQLFLVFGDNGKIGFCFYLATLFGDIITLTTRSFPILDLFGPKGSGKSELGHTLMSFFVIDNIPPNIQNSTIPALNDTV
;
A
#
# COMPACT_ATOMS: atom_id res chain seq x y z
N ALA A 1 -11.96 -4.78 14.78
CA ALA A 1 -12.38 -4.74 13.37
C ALA A 1 -12.75 -3.31 13.02
N LYS A 2 -12.30 -2.85 11.88
CA LYS A 2 -12.63 -1.53 11.31
C LYS A 2 -13.68 -1.71 10.22
N ARG A 3 -14.55 -0.73 10.06
CA ARG A 3 -15.61 -0.71 9.05
C ARG A 3 -15.59 0.60 8.29
N LEU A 4 -15.78 0.53 6.99
CA LEU A 4 -15.90 1.71 6.14
C LEU A 4 -17.38 1.96 5.86
N TYR A 5 -17.82 3.20 6.06
CA TYR A 5 -19.17 3.65 5.78
C TYR A 5 -19.14 4.86 4.85
N LEU A 6 -19.96 4.80 3.83
CA LEU A 6 -20.31 5.98 3.06
C LEU A 6 -21.56 6.60 3.69
N LEU A 7 -21.41 7.76 4.27
CA LEU A 7 -22.49 8.52 4.89
C LEU A 7 -23.02 9.54 3.89
N THR A 8 -24.33 9.76 3.91
CA THR A 8 -24.96 10.84 3.15
C THR A 8 -25.90 11.56 4.11
N ASN A 9 -25.73 12.86 4.28
CA ASN A 9 -26.61 13.68 5.12
C ASN A 9 -27.84 14.16 4.36
N GLU A 10 -28.76 14.84 5.07
CA GLU A 10 -30.00 15.40 4.48
C GLU A 10 -29.74 16.46 3.38
N LEU A 11 -28.55 17.08 3.37
CA LEU A 11 -28.12 18.06 2.37
C LEU A 11 -27.44 17.42 1.15
N GLY A 12 -27.36 16.07 1.10
CA GLY A 12 -26.70 15.35 0.03
C GLY A 12 -25.18 15.32 0.12
N VAL A 13 -24.59 15.85 1.20
CA VAL A 13 -23.13 15.78 1.42
C VAL A 13 -22.75 14.33 1.72
N LYS A 14 -21.73 13.85 1.03
CA LYS A 14 -21.23 12.49 1.16
C LYS A 14 -19.85 12.50 1.80
N GLU A 15 -19.69 11.67 2.83
CA GLU A 15 -18.42 11.49 3.54
C GLU A 15 -18.14 10.01 3.76
N ILE A 16 -16.88 9.62 3.62
CA ILE A 16 -16.44 8.26 3.92
C ILE A 16 -15.77 8.29 5.27
N VAL A 17 -16.22 7.42 6.17
CA VAL A 17 -15.68 7.33 7.52
C VAL A 17 -15.24 5.91 7.83
N GLU A 18 -14.08 5.79 8.44
CA GLU A 18 -13.63 4.58 9.10
C GLU A 18 -14.14 4.60 10.55
N MET A 19 -14.92 3.59 10.92
CA MET A 19 -15.40 3.39 12.27
C MET A 19 -14.85 2.10 12.85
N GLU A 20 -14.41 2.15 14.09
CA GLU A 20 -14.08 0.97 14.87
C GLU A 20 -15.33 0.40 15.52
N GLN A 21 -15.22 -0.84 16.02
CA GLN A 21 -16.36 -1.44 16.71
C GLN A 21 -16.79 -0.66 17.96
N GLU A 22 -15.84 0.02 18.59
CA GLU A 22 -16.10 0.88 19.77
C GLU A 22 -16.97 2.09 19.45
N ASP A 23 -16.84 2.67 18.25
CA ASP A 23 -17.66 3.82 17.83
C ASP A 23 -19.13 3.46 17.69
N LEU A 24 -19.44 2.17 17.52
CA LEU A 24 -20.79 1.64 17.35
C LEU A 24 -21.37 1.02 18.64
N ILE A 25 -20.61 0.99 19.74
CA ILE A 25 -21.07 0.36 21.00
C ILE A 25 -22.20 1.14 21.65
N SER A 26 -22.06 2.46 21.70
CA SER A 26 -23.07 3.32 22.34
C SER A 26 -23.54 4.44 21.42
N LEU A 27 -24.77 4.87 21.64
CA LEU A 27 -25.33 6.00 20.89
C LEU A 27 -24.50 7.27 21.04
N GLN A 28 -23.92 7.51 22.23
CA GLN A 28 -23.10 8.68 22.50
C GLN A 28 -21.81 8.67 21.66
N LYS A 29 -21.05 7.57 21.66
CA LYS A 29 -19.83 7.44 20.85
C LYS A 29 -20.13 7.55 19.36
N PHE A 30 -21.23 6.92 18.92
CA PHE A 30 -21.66 7.00 17.54
C PHE A 30 -21.99 8.44 17.11
N ARG A 31 -22.77 9.18 17.90
CA ARG A 31 -23.05 10.60 17.66
C ARG A 31 -21.79 11.43 17.63
N GLN A 32 -20.90 11.27 18.59
CA GLN A 32 -19.64 11.99 18.67
C GLN A 32 -18.77 11.76 17.42
N LYS A 33 -18.73 10.52 16.92
CA LYS A 33 -18.02 10.19 15.69
C LYS A 33 -18.66 10.84 14.46
N LEU A 34 -19.98 10.84 14.35
CA LEU A 34 -20.69 11.51 13.25
C LEU A 34 -20.50 13.02 13.26
N GLU A 35 -20.65 13.66 14.41
CA GLU A 35 -20.49 15.10 14.56
C GLU A 35 -19.07 15.58 14.29
N SER A 36 -18.07 14.74 14.55
CA SER A 36 -16.67 15.05 14.21
C SER A 36 -16.41 15.16 12.70
N LEU A 37 -17.34 14.65 11.86
CA LEU A 37 -17.27 14.76 10.40
C LEU A 37 -17.95 16.04 9.86
N GLY A 38 -18.44 16.90 10.74
CA GLY A 38 -19.16 18.12 10.41
C GLY A 38 -20.68 17.98 10.48
N ASN A 39 -21.41 18.25 9.41
CA ASN A 39 -22.88 18.35 9.41
C ASN A 39 -23.60 16.98 9.35
N PHE A 40 -23.13 15.99 10.13
CA PHE A 40 -23.75 14.67 10.25
C PHE A 40 -24.34 14.50 11.64
N ILE A 41 -25.67 14.47 11.72
CA ILE A 41 -26.41 14.38 12.99
C ILE A 41 -27.26 13.13 12.99
N TRP A 42 -27.10 12.31 14.04
CA TRP A 42 -27.97 11.17 14.29
C TRP A 42 -29.16 11.56 15.20
N LYS A 43 -30.36 11.66 14.63
CA LYS A 43 -31.57 12.08 15.34
C LYS A 43 -32.33 10.92 15.99
N ALA A 44 -32.00 9.67 15.58
CA ALA A 44 -32.75 8.50 16.02
C ALA A 44 -32.30 7.98 17.40
N SER A 45 -33.07 7.03 17.93
CA SER A 45 -32.85 6.43 19.24
C SER A 45 -31.80 5.32 19.20
N GLU A 46 -31.43 4.83 20.40
CA GLU A 46 -30.50 3.68 20.50
C GLU A 46 -31.08 2.39 19.92
N LYS A 47 -32.39 2.18 20.05
CA LYS A 47 -33.08 1.02 19.44
C LYS A 47 -32.94 0.99 17.93
N GLU A 48 -32.99 2.16 17.29
CA GLU A 48 -32.82 2.30 15.84
C GLU A 48 -31.36 2.12 15.44
N LEU A 49 -30.42 2.56 16.27
CA LEU A 49 -29.00 2.26 16.05
C LEU A 49 -28.73 0.76 16.11
N ILE A 50 -29.32 0.03 17.03
CA ILE A 50 -29.19 -1.43 17.12
C ILE A 50 -29.77 -2.12 15.86
N LYS A 51 -30.94 -1.69 15.39
CA LYS A 51 -31.55 -2.22 14.16
C LYS A 51 -30.65 -1.94 12.95
N LEU A 52 -30.13 -0.72 12.84
CA LEU A 52 -29.20 -0.36 11.78
C LEU A 52 -27.94 -1.23 11.81
N LYS A 53 -27.36 -1.46 13.00
CA LYS A 53 -26.19 -2.34 13.15
C LYS A 53 -26.49 -3.75 12.68
N SER A 54 -27.62 -4.35 13.09
CA SER A 54 -28.01 -5.69 12.67
C SER A 54 -28.13 -5.77 11.15
N PHE A 55 -28.83 -4.82 10.54
CA PHE A 55 -28.96 -4.74 9.09
C PHE A 55 -27.62 -4.62 8.35
N LEU A 56 -26.75 -3.72 8.83
CA LEU A 56 -25.43 -3.52 8.22
C LEU A 56 -24.55 -4.77 8.37
N TYR A 57 -24.63 -5.46 9.51
CA TYR A 57 -23.81 -6.66 9.76
C TYR A 57 -24.22 -7.86 8.88
N GLU A 58 -25.47 -7.93 8.48
CA GLU A 58 -25.94 -8.92 7.53
C GLU A 58 -25.54 -8.62 6.09
N LYS A 59 -25.35 -7.34 5.75
CA LYS A 59 -25.11 -6.88 4.38
C LYS A 59 -23.66 -6.54 4.06
N THR A 60 -22.79 -6.41 5.06
CA THR A 60 -21.40 -6.03 4.83
C THR A 60 -20.53 -7.22 4.46
N GLU A 61 -19.79 -7.07 3.40
CA GLU A 61 -18.68 -7.96 3.07
C GLU A 61 -17.43 -7.62 3.88
N THR A 62 -16.57 -8.60 4.08
CA THR A 62 -15.30 -8.43 4.75
C THR A 62 -14.17 -8.30 3.74
N ALA A 63 -13.21 -7.42 4.03
CA ALA A 63 -11.97 -7.30 3.27
C ALA A 63 -10.77 -7.44 4.21
N ALA A 64 -9.77 -8.20 3.79
CA ALA A 64 -8.52 -8.33 4.53
C ALA A 64 -7.60 -7.13 4.19
N GLN A 65 -7.19 -6.37 5.19
CA GLN A 65 -6.24 -5.28 4.95
C GLN A 65 -4.87 -5.83 4.57
N ILE A 66 -4.32 -5.34 3.48
CA ILE A 66 -2.91 -5.55 3.10
C ILE A 66 -2.08 -4.53 3.89
N LYS A 67 -1.25 -5.03 4.78
CA LYS A 67 -0.39 -4.20 5.65
C LYS A 67 0.95 -3.89 5.02
N GLN A 68 1.39 -4.73 4.10
CA GLN A 68 2.67 -4.63 3.41
C GLN A 68 2.46 -4.91 1.93
N LEU A 69 2.95 -4.03 1.08
CA LEU A 69 2.94 -4.21 -0.37
C LEU A 69 3.98 -5.25 -0.78
N GLY A 70 3.86 -5.74 -2.02
CA GLY A 70 4.73 -6.77 -2.54
C GLY A 70 4.07 -8.15 -2.56
N TRP A 71 4.89 -9.20 -2.49
CA TRP A 71 4.40 -10.57 -2.56
C TRP A 71 3.58 -10.97 -1.34
N ASN A 72 2.43 -11.58 -1.58
CA ASN A 72 1.54 -12.10 -0.54
C ASN A 72 1.46 -13.62 -0.58
N LYS A 73 1.45 -14.26 0.61
CA LYS A 73 1.36 -15.73 0.76
C LYS A 73 0.14 -16.36 0.09
N LYS A 74 -0.91 -15.58 -0.19
CA LYS A 74 -2.08 -16.04 -0.95
C LYS A 74 -1.85 -16.12 -2.46
N GLY A 75 -0.61 -15.92 -2.93
CA GLY A 75 -0.22 -16.09 -4.33
C GLY A 75 -0.63 -14.91 -5.22
N PHE A 76 -0.35 -13.68 -4.78
CA PHE A 76 -0.50 -12.47 -5.56
C PHE A 76 0.54 -11.42 -5.16
N PHE A 77 0.70 -10.39 -5.98
CA PHE A 77 1.58 -9.26 -5.71
C PHE A 77 0.75 -7.99 -5.52
N ALA A 78 0.90 -7.31 -4.37
CA ALA A 78 0.16 -6.12 -4.03
C ALA A 78 0.95 -4.84 -4.35
N PHE A 79 0.30 -3.90 -5.01
CA PHE A 79 0.75 -2.54 -5.28
C PHE A 79 -0.15 -1.54 -4.55
N GLY A 80 0.25 -0.29 -4.45
CA GLY A 80 -0.60 0.75 -3.84
C GLY A 80 -1.91 1.00 -4.59
N ASN A 81 -1.92 0.75 -5.90
CA ASN A 81 -3.10 0.94 -6.77
C ASN A 81 -3.83 -0.36 -7.14
N GLY A 82 -3.43 -1.52 -6.62
CA GLY A 82 -4.12 -2.76 -6.94
C GLY A 82 -3.32 -4.03 -6.68
N ILE A 83 -3.80 -5.13 -7.20
CA ILE A 83 -3.24 -6.46 -7.00
C ILE A 83 -3.04 -7.16 -8.33
N PHE A 84 -1.84 -7.71 -8.57
CA PHE A 84 -1.55 -8.60 -9.68
C PHE A 84 -1.66 -10.05 -9.19
N ASP A 85 -2.60 -10.81 -9.75
CA ASP A 85 -2.92 -12.17 -9.30
C ASP A 85 -2.08 -13.27 -9.96
N GLY A 86 -1.09 -12.88 -10.78
CA GLY A 86 -0.26 -13.74 -11.59
C GLY A 86 -0.75 -13.87 -13.04
N ARG A 87 -1.93 -13.35 -13.37
CA ARG A 87 -2.51 -13.34 -14.72
C ARG A 87 -2.88 -11.92 -15.17
N GLN A 88 -3.59 -11.20 -14.31
CA GLN A 88 -4.06 -9.86 -14.61
C GLN A 88 -3.93 -8.94 -13.39
N PHE A 89 -3.96 -7.65 -13.66
CA PHE A 89 -3.97 -6.61 -12.64
C PHE A 89 -5.41 -6.19 -12.32
N HIS A 90 -5.74 -6.18 -11.03
CA HIS A 90 -7.02 -5.75 -10.49
C HIS A 90 -6.83 -4.43 -9.77
N GLU A 91 -7.37 -3.36 -10.32
CA GLU A 91 -7.30 -2.04 -9.72
C GLU A 91 -8.13 -1.95 -8.45
N VAL A 92 -7.71 -1.08 -7.52
CA VAL A 92 -8.54 -0.70 -6.37
C VAL A 92 -9.72 0.15 -6.84
N ASN A 93 -10.87 -0.01 -6.18
CA ASN A 93 -11.96 0.95 -6.34
C ASN A 93 -11.66 2.25 -5.56
N GLU A 94 -12.56 3.24 -5.63
CA GLU A 94 -12.41 4.53 -4.93
C GLU A 94 -12.28 4.40 -3.40
N TYR A 95 -12.66 3.27 -2.82
CA TYR A 95 -12.55 2.97 -1.39
C TYR A 95 -11.28 2.18 -1.03
N GLY A 96 -10.47 1.82 -2.01
CA GLY A 96 -9.27 1.00 -1.81
C GLY A 96 -9.56 -0.50 -1.73
N ILE A 97 -10.71 -0.97 -2.20
CA ILE A 97 -11.08 -2.39 -2.17
C ILE A 97 -10.78 -3.05 -3.52
N VAL A 98 -10.21 -4.25 -3.46
CA VAL A 98 -10.00 -5.16 -4.59
C VAL A 98 -10.74 -6.47 -4.34
N HIS A 99 -11.49 -6.93 -5.33
CA HIS A 99 -12.17 -8.23 -5.30
C HIS A 99 -11.39 -9.25 -6.14
N LEU A 100 -10.90 -10.31 -5.50
CA LEU A 100 -10.14 -11.38 -6.17
C LEU A 100 -10.92 -12.70 -6.26
N GLY A 101 -12.22 -12.65 -6.43
CA GLY A 101 -13.08 -13.83 -6.54
C GLY A 101 -12.93 -14.78 -5.34
N GLU A 102 -12.55 -16.03 -5.57
CA GLU A 102 -12.40 -17.04 -4.52
C GLU A 102 -11.32 -16.70 -3.47
N LYS A 103 -10.33 -15.86 -3.80
CA LYS A 103 -9.30 -15.42 -2.85
C LYS A 103 -9.83 -14.40 -1.84
N GLY A 104 -11.03 -13.83 -2.09
CA GLY A 104 -11.70 -12.87 -1.23
C GLY A 104 -11.42 -11.41 -1.57
N ASN A 105 -11.83 -10.53 -0.66
CA ASN A 105 -11.69 -9.09 -0.82
C ASN A 105 -10.50 -8.60 -0.03
N PHE A 106 -9.79 -7.61 -0.59
CA PHE A 106 -8.61 -7.01 0.03
C PHE A 106 -8.76 -5.50 0.08
N TYR A 107 -8.24 -4.90 1.15
CA TYR A 107 -8.23 -3.47 1.38
C TYR A 107 -6.81 -2.92 1.30
N LEU A 108 -6.60 -1.99 0.38
CA LEU A 108 -5.36 -1.25 0.13
C LEU A 108 -5.62 0.23 0.42
N PRO A 109 -5.31 0.74 1.61
CA PRO A 109 -5.71 2.08 2.03
C PRO A 109 -5.01 3.21 1.29
N ALA A 110 -3.85 2.98 0.70
CA ALA A 110 -2.95 4.01 0.18
C ALA A 110 -3.62 5.00 -0.79
N LEU A 111 -4.48 4.51 -1.69
CA LEU A 111 -5.22 5.34 -2.66
C LEU A 111 -6.71 5.44 -2.35
N SER A 112 -7.14 4.99 -1.17
CA SER A 112 -8.52 5.16 -0.74
C SER A 112 -8.88 6.63 -0.61
N ARG A 113 -10.09 6.99 -1.05
CA ARG A 113 -10.65 8.34 -0.94
C ARG A 113 -10.62 8.89 0.48
N ILE A 114 -10.68 8.03 1.50
CA ILE A 114 -10.60 8.40 2.92
C ILE A 114 -9.33 9.17 3.26
N TYR A 115 -8.21 8.79 2.62
CA TYR A 115 -6.89 9.38 2.90
C TYR A 115 -6.43 10.33 1.80
N LYS A 116 -7.32 10.73 0.89
CA LYS A 116 -6.96 11.55 -0.28
C LYS A 116 -6.38 12.90 0.12
N GLU A 117 -6.93 13.53 1.15
CA GLU A 117 -6.49 14.85 1.62
C GLU A 117 -5.28 14.79 2.56
N ASN A 118 -4.99 13.61 3.11
CA ASN A 118 -3.87 13.43 4.02
C ASN A 118 -2.69 12.79 3.29
N THR A 119 -1.84 13.62 2.70
CA THR A 119 -0.71 13.20 1.86
C THR A 119 0.42 12.53 2.64
N ASP A 120 0.47 12.69 3.97
CA ASP A 120 1.52 12.11 4.81
C ASP A 120 1.28 10.62 5.09
N TYR A 121 0.00 10.18 5.05
CA TYR A 121 -0.31 8.77 5.17
C TYR A 121 0.01 8.01 3.89
N PHE A 122 0.63 6.85 4.05
CA PHE A 122 0.92 5.92 2.95
C PHE A 122 1.80 6.53 1.85
N ARG A 123 2.74 7.40 2.22
CA ARG A 123 3.60 8.13 1.27
C ARG A 123 4.35 7.18 0.34
N PHE A 124 4.89 6.09 0.86
CA PHE A 124 5.65 5.11 0.08
C PHE A 124 4.72 4.19 -0.73
N GLU A 125 3.64 3.71 -0.11
CA GLU A 125 2.68 2.85 -0.77
C GLU A 125 1.98 3.54 -1.95
N ARG A 126 1.77 4.85 -1.86
CA ARG A 126 1.23 5.67 -2.96
C ARG A 126 2.16 5.77 -4.16
N GLN A 127 3.44 5.59 -3.96
CA GLN A 127 4.46 5.62 -5.01
C GLN A 127 4.73 4.24 -5.59
N PHE A 128 4.47 3.18 -4.81
CA PHE A 128 4.62 1.79 -5.24
C PHE A 128 3.39 1.34 -6.03
N VAL A 129 3.27 1.80 -7.27
CA VAL A 129 2.10 1.60 -8.11
C VAL A 129 2.44 0.81 -9.37
N HIS A 130 1.50 -0.01 -9.82
CA HIS A 130 1.58 -0.69 -11.10
C HIS A 130 1.19 0.27 -12.23
N PHE A 131 2.07 0.43 -13.20
CA PHE A 131 1.81 1.17 -14.43
C PHE A 131 1.68 0.18 -15.59
N ASN A 132 0.63 0.34 -16.37
CA ASN A 132 0.40 -0.46 -17.56
C ASN A 132 1.06 0.18 -18.81
N PHE A 133 2.05 1.03 -18.59
CA PHE A 133 2.71 1.76 -19.65
C PHE A 133 4.23 1.57 -19.56
N SER A 134 4.80 0.93 -20.57
CA SER A 134 6.25 0.87 -20.75
C SER A 134 6.58 1.05 -22.22
N MET A 135 7.36 2.08 -22.54
CA MET A 135 7.95 2.27 -23.86
C MET A 135 9.20 1.43 -24.04
N ILE A 136 9.77 0.89 -22.95
CA ILE A 136 11.01 0.13 -22.93
C ILE A 136 10.73 -1.25 -22.33
N SER A 137 11.10 -2.31 -23.04
CA SER A 137 10.97 -3.65 -22.50
C SER A 137 12.00 -3.90 -21.38
N LEU A 138 11.65 -4.79 -20.42
CA LEU A 138 12.61 -5.20 -19.38
C LEU A 138 13.91 -5.77 -20.00
N ARG A 139 13.81 -6.45 -21.14
CA ARG A 139 14.96 -6.98 -21.89
C ARG A 139 15.88 -5.85 -22.38
N ASP A 140 15.32 -4.79 -22.93
CA ASP A 140 16.12 -3.67 -23.44
C ASP A 140 16.74 -2.89 -22.30
N PHE A 141 15.98 -2.68 -21.22
CA PHE A 141 16.51 -2.06 -20.01
C PHE A 141 17.69 -2.85 -19.43
N THR A 142 17.53 -4.16 -19.20
CA THR A 142 18.58 -4.99 -18.61
C THR A 142 19.80 -5.08 -19.52
N ARG A 143 19.61 -5.09 -20.84
CA ARG A 143 20.71 -5.04 -21.81
C ARG A 143 21.54 -3.76 -21.65
N GLN A 144 20.90 -2.61 -21.52
CA GLN A 144 21.60 -1.34 -21.30
C GLN A 144 22.29 -1.30 -19.93
N LEU A 145 21.59 -1.74 -18.88
CA LEU A 145 22.16 -1.82 -17.54
C LEU A 145 23.45 -2.68 -17.52
N PHE A 146 23.42 -3.83 -18.17
CA PHE A 146 24.58 -4.73 -18.23
C PHE A 146 25.71 -4.20 -19.12
N LEU A 147 25.40 -3.43 -20.18
CA LEU A 147 26.41 -2.76 -20.99
C LEU A 147 27.14 -1.67 -20.18
N VAL A 148 26.41 -0.92 -19.33
CA VAL A 148 26.98 0.19 -18.55
C VAL A 148 27.75 -0.33 -17.33
N PHE A 149 27.17 -1.27 -16.56
CA PHE A 149 27.69 -1.68 -15.27
C PHE A 149 28.34 -3.08 -15.26
N GLY A 150 28.33 -3.78 -16.39
CA GLY A 150 28.92 -5.11 -16.50
C GLY A 150 28.34 -6.12 -15.49
N ASP A 151 29.19 -6.89 -14.85
CA ASP A 151 28.79 -7.92 -13.88
C ASP A 151 28.21 -7.30 -12.60
N ASN A 152 28.64 -6.10 -12.21
CA ASN A 152 28.02 -5.37 -11.08
C ASN A 152 26.54 -5.03 -11.37
N GLY A 153 26.22 -4.67 -12.62
CA GLY A 153 24.85 -4.46 -13.06
C GLY A 153 24.01 -5.73 -13.01
N LYS A 154 24.58 -6.88 -13.39
CA LYS A 154 23.89 -8.18 -13.29
C LYS A 154 23.60 -8.56 -11.83
N ILE A 155 24.61 -8.44 -10.95
CA ILE A 155 24.47 -8.73 -9.52
C ILE A 155 23.43 -7.79 -8.89
N GLY A 156 23.53 -6.48 -9.16
CA GLY A 156 22.58 -5.50 -8.66
C GLY A 156 21.15 -5.80 -9.13
N PHE A 157 20.95 -6.16 -10.38
CA PHE A 157 19.64 -6.51 -10.91
C PHE A 157 19.08 -7.81 -10.31
N CYS A 158 19.91 -8.85 -10.13
CA CYS A 158 19.50 -10.06 -9.43
C CYS A 158 19.10 -9.79 -7.99
N PHE A 159 19.86 -8.94 -7.29
CA PHE A 159 19.50 -8.51 -5.92
C PHE A 159 18.17 -7.74 -5.91
N TYR A 160 17.99 -6.81 -6.86
CA TYR A 160 16.72 -6.10 -7.03
C TYR A 160 15.55 -7.06 -7.20
N LEU A 161 15.65 -8.06 -8.09
CA LEU A 161 14.60 -9.07 -8.25
C LEU A 161 14.37 -9.87 -6.96
N ALA A 162 15.43 -10.19 -6.21
CA ALA A 162 15.31 -10.89 -4.93
C ALA A 162 14.53 -10.06 -3.90
N THR A 163 14.69 -8.73 -3.87
CA THR A 163 13.93 -7.87 -2.94
C THR A 163 12.42 -7.96 -3.14
N LEU A 164 11.93 -8.20 -4.35
CA LEU A 164 10.50 -8.39 -4.64
C LEU A 164 9.92 -9.62 -3.94
N PHE A 165 10.77 -10.59 -3.59
CA PHE A 165 10.40 -11.86 -2.96
C PHE A 165 11.06 -12.01 -1.59
N GLY A 166 11.38 -10.89 -0.94
CA GLY A 166 12.12 -10.84 0.33
C GLY A 166 11.53 -11.73 1.41
N ASP A 167 10.20 -11.73 1.56
CA ASP A 167 9.49 -12.58 2.52
C ASP A 167 9.73 -14.06 2.28
N ILE A 168 9.66 -14.51 1.02
CA ILE A 168 9.87 -15.93 0.65
C ILE A 168 11.30 -16.33 0.95
N ILE A 169 12.27 -15.48 0.56
CA ILE A 169 13.68 -15.72 0.79
C ILE A 169 13.97 -15.78 2.28
N THR A 170 13.51 -14.79 3.05
CA THR A 170 13.72 -14.75 4.51
C THR A 170 13.09 -15.95 5.21
N LEU A 171 11.91 -16.40 4.82
CA LEU A 171 11.28 -17.58 5.39
C LEU A 171 12.07 -18.86 5.10
N THR A 172 12.73 -18.94 3.95
CA THR A 172 13.49 -20.11 3.52
C THR A 172 14.90 -20.13 4.10
N THR A 173 15.59 -18.99 4.06
CA THR A 173 17.02 -18.87 4.44
C THR A 173 17.23 -18.31 5.84
N ARG A 174 16.15 -17.84 6.50
CA ARG A 174 16.14 -17.17 7.82
C ARG A 174 16.85 -15.81 7.84
N SER A 175 17.26 -15.31 6.70
CA SER A 175 17.88 -13.98 6.54
C SER A 175 17.67 -13.49 5.12
N PHE A 176 17.74 -12.15 4.95
CA PHE A 176 17.80 -11.55 3.62
C PHE A 176 19.19 -10.95 3.42
N PRO A 177 19.87 -11.18 2.27
CA PRO A 177 21.20 -10.64 2.02
C PRO A 177 21.18 -9.12 1.92
N ILE A 178 22.30 -8.48 2.28
CA ILE A 178 22.54 -7.05 2.07
C ILE A 178 23.45 -6.90 0.86
N LEU A 179 23.10 -6.01 -0.07
CA LEU A 179 23.96 -5.63 -1.18
C LEU A 179 24.80 -4.43 -0.76
N ASP A 180 26.10 -4.64 -0.62
CA ASP A 180 27.06 -3.56 -0.41
C ASP A 180 27.74 -3.17 -1.74
N LEU A 181 27.67 -1.87 -2.07
CA LEU A 181 28.29 -1.30 -3.26
C LEU A 181 29.59 -0.61 -2.87
N PHE A 182 30.70 -1.34 -2.91
CA PHE A 182 32.03 -0.85 -2.58
C PHE A 182 32.82 -0.41 -3.81
N GLY A 183 33.68 0.62 -3.66
CA GLY A 183 34.58 1.09 -4.72
C GLY A 183 34.94 2.58 -4.58
N PRO A 184 35.88 3.09 -5.41
CA PRO A 184 36.36 4.46 -5.35
C PRO A 184 35.25 5.49 -5.70
N LYS A 185 35.47 6.76 -5.35
CA LYS A 185 34.58 7.85 -5.74
C LYS A 185 34.49 7.93 -7.28
N GLY A 186 33.29 8.13 -7.82
CA GLY A 186 33.06 8.24 -9.25
C GLY A 186 32.93 6.90 -10.00
N SER A 187 32.92 5.74 -9.31
CA SER A 187 32.76 4.42 -9.95
C SER A 187 31.32 4.02 -10.31
N GLY A 188 30.35 4.94 -10.23
CA GLY A 188 28.95 4.68 -10.63
C GLY A 188 28.09 3.96 -9.61
N LYS A 189 28.53 3.75 -8.37
CA LYS A 189 27.75 3.03 -7.33
C LYS A 189 26.38 3.65 -7.07
N SER A 190 26.35 4.96 -6.87
CA SER A 190 25.09 5.69 -6.64
C SER A 190 24.19 5.62 -7.86
N GLU A 191 24.75 5.75 -9.06
CA GLU A 191 23.97 5.64 -10.30
C GLU A 191 23.36 4.26 -10.49
N LEU A 192 24.09 3.17 -10.14
CA LEU A 192 23.52 1.83 -10.15
C LEU A 192 22.36 1.71 -9.16
N GLY A 193 22.54 2.22 -7.93
CA GLY A 193 21.49 2.23 -6.92
C GLY A 193 20.25 3.00 -7.39
N HIS A 194 20.43 4.23 -7.88
CA HIS A 194 19.33 5.06 -8.40
C HIS A 194 18.63 4.38 -9.59
N THR A 195 19.40 3.78 -10.51
CA THR A 195 18.85 3.08 -11.67
C THR A 195 17.97 1.89 -11.24
N LEU A 196 18.39 1.12 -10.24
CA LEU A 196 17.60 0.00 -9.72
C LEU A 196 16.35 0.49 -8.96
N MET A 197 16.48 1.55 -8.18
CA MET A 197 15.36 2.13 -7.43
C MET A 197 14.31 2.80 -8.33
N SER A 198 14.66 3.20 -9.55
CA SER A 198 13.72 3.82 -10.49
C SER A 198 12.53 2.93 -10.89
N PHE A 199 12.60 1.63 -10.64
CA PHE A 199 11.46 0.74 -10.82
C PHE A 199 10.37 0.91 -9.76
N PHE A 200 10.73 1.41 -8.57
CA PHE A 200 9.76 1.54 -7.47
C PHE A 200 9.31 2.98 -7.29
N VAL A 201 10.23 3.94 -7.41
CA VAL A 201 9.96 5.34 -7.07
C VAL A 201 10.85 6.25 -7.89
N ILE A 202 10.25 7.19 -8.58
CA ILE A 202 10.98 8.10 -9.50
C ILE A 202 11.92 9.05 -8.75
N ASP A 203 11.61 9.47 -7.52
CA ASP A 203 12.33 10.50 -6.77
C ASP A 203 12.75 10.09 -5.34
N ASN A 204 12.95 8.81 -5.09
CA ASN A 204 13.37 8.38 -3.76
C ASN A 204 14.88 8.52 -3.57
N ILE A 205 15.29 9.50 -2.79
CA ILE A 205 16.68 9.62 -2.34
C ILE A 205 16.87 8.62 -1.19
N PRO A 206 17.76 7.64 -1.32
CA PRO A 206 18.01 6.70 -0.24
C PRO A 206 18.46 7.43 1.03
N PRO A 207 17.99 7.03 2.22
CA PRO A 207 18.34 7.68 3.47
C PRO A 207 19.85 7.54 3.72
N ASN A 208 20.46 8.60 4.20
CA ASN A 208 21.84 8.55 4.65
C ASN A 208 21.90 7.96 6.05
N ILE A 209 22.35 6.72 6.17
CA ILE A 209 22.40 5.97 7.44
C ILE A 209 23.18 6.72 8.54
N GLN A 210 24.22 7.48 8.19
CA GLN A 210 25.02 8.24 9.17
C GLN A 210 24.25 9.42 9.78
N ASN A 211 23.31 9.99 9.04
CA ASN A 211 22.57 11.20 9.44
C ASN A 211 21.06 10.95 9.66
N SER A 212 20.60 9.71 9.49
CA SER A 212 19.19 9.36 9.67
C SER A 212 18.93 8.85 11.08
N THR A 213 17.78 9.23 11.64
CA THR A 213 17.30 8.65 12.91
C THR A 213 16.72 7.26 12.68
N ILE A 214 16.71 6.42 13.73
CA ILE A 214 16.11 5.08 13.65
C ILE A 214 14.64 5.12 13.17
N PRO A 215 13.77 6.03 13.63
CA PRO A 215 12.43 6.16 13.08
C PRO A 215 12.41 6.44 11.57
N ALA A 216 13.25 7.39 11.10
CA ALA A 216 13.32 7.71 9.68
C ALA A 216 13.80 6.53 8.81
N LEU A 217 14.66 5.65 9.35
CA LEU A 217 15.08 4.44 8.66
C LEU A 217 13.95 3.40 8.62
N ASN A 218 13.16 3.28 9.70
CA ASN A 218 12.03 2.36 9.75
C ASN A 218 10.89 2.77 8.80
N ASP A 219 10.71 4.08 8.57
CA ASP A 219 9.68 4.60 7.65
C ASP A 219 10.06 4.42 6.17
N THR A 220 11.33 4.09 5.88
CA THR A 220 11.84 3.89 4.50
C THR A 220 12.01 2.42 4.11
N VAL A 221 11.72 1.49 5.01
CA VAL A 221 11.73 0.04 4.82
C VAL A 221 10.31 -0.49 4.82
#